data_12969493dd2babf192ede07c9bf56a38
#
_entry.id   12969493dd2babf192ede07c9bf56a38
#
_cell.length_a   1.000
_cell.length_b   1.000
_cell.length_c   1.000
_cell.angle_alpha   90.00
_cell.angle_beta   90.00
_cell.angle_gamma   90.00
#
_symmetry.space_group_name_H-M   'P 1'
#
loop_
_entity.id
_entity.type
_entity.pdbx_description
1 polymer ?
#
loop_
_entity_poly.entity_id
_entity_poly.type
_entity_poly.pdbx_seq_one_letter_code
_entity_poly.pdbx_strand_id
1 'polypeptide(L)'
;MKKKSFLLVGSGGYIAPRHVKAIKAVGGELIGCVDINFTPESLAMLPEDITTAASIEAFTSEFKDSIDYVVVCSPNFLHEEHITQGLSIGSNIISEKPIALNSEGIEKLISAENHSKGSLFTILQLRLHPVMREIQSLVSE
;
A
#
# COMPACT_ATOMS: atom_id res chain seq x y z
N MET A 1 9.06 -14.97 -15.69
CA MET A 1 9.39 -13.75 -14.91
C MET A 1 9.09 -14.01 -13.43
N LYS A 2 9.97 -13.56 -12.51
CA LYS A 2 9.68 -13.65 -11.06
C LYS A 2 8.43 -12.82 -10.76
N LYS A 3 7.48 -13.37 -9.99
CA LYS A 3 6.31 -12.62 -9.54
C LYS A 3 6.75 -11.45 -8.66
N LYS A 4 6.04 -10.33 -8.73
CA LYS A 4 6.25 -9.21 -7.84
C LYS A 4 5.67 -9.50 -6.47
N SER A 5 6.45 -9.22 -5.41
CA SER A 5 6.07 -9.45 -4.03
C SER A 5 5.40 -8.21 -3.43
N PHE A 6 4.32 -8.44 -2.69
CA PHE A 6 3.50 -7.39 -2.06
C PHE A 6 3.35 -7.66 -0.56
N LEU A 7 3.57 -6.61 0.25
CA LEU A 7 3.22 -6.56 1.67
C LEU A 7 2.00 -5.64 1.84
N LEU A 8 0.93 -6.12 2.48
CA LEU A 8 -0.28 -5.33 2.72
C LEU A 8 -0.32 -4.82 4.16
N VAL A 9 -0.38 -3.50 4.34
CA VAL A 9 -0.42 -2.83 5.65
C VAL A 9 -1.80 -2.25 5.91
N GLY A 10 -2.41 -2.57 7.04
CA GLY A 10 -3.79 -2.24 7.37
C GLY A 10 -4.77 -3.26 6.77
N SER A 11 -4.43 -4.54 6.86
CA SER A 11 -5.17 -5.65 6.24
C SER A 11 -6.56 -5.89 6.83
N GLY A 12 -6.84 -5.41 8.04
CA GLY A 12 -8.16 -5.43 8.68
C GLY A 12 -9.12 -4.34 8.18
N GLY A 13 -8.65 -3.37 7.39
CA GLY A 13 -9.46 -2.30 6.85
C GLY A 13 -10.42 -2.76 5.72
N TYR A 14 -11.55 -2.07 5.58
CA TYR A 14 -12.60 -2.42 4.59
C TYR A 14 -12.11 -2.37 3.13
N ILE A 15 -11.06 -1.60 2.82
CA ILE A 15 -10.50 -1.48 1.46
C ILE A 15 -9.51 -2.58 1.12
N ALA A 16 -8.88 -3.19 2.11
CA ALA A 16 -7.84 -4.20 1.95
C ALA A 16 -8.24 -5.38 1.04
N PRO A 17 -9.46 -5.94 1.10
CA PRO A 17 -9.88 -7.02 0.19
C PRO A 17 -9.85 -6.64 -1.28
N ARG A 18 -10.03 -5.35 -1.62
CA ARG A 18 -9.92 -4.87 -3.01
C ARG A 18 -8.47 -4.92 -3.50
N HIS A 19 -7.52 -4.56 -2.64
CA HIS A 19 -6.10 -4.64 -2.94
C HIS A 19 -5.64 -6.09 -3.08
N VAL A 20 -6.08 -6.99 -2.20
CA VAL A 20 -5.80 -8.44 -2.33
C VAL A 20 -6.27 -8.97 -3.69
N LYS A 21 -7.48 -8.62 -4.11
CA LYS A 21 -8.02 -8.99 -5.44
C LYS A 21 -7.19 -8.38 -6.58
N ALA A 22 -6.79 -7.11 -6.46
CA ALA A 22 -5.99 -6.42 -7.48
C ALA A 22 -4.59 -7.05 -7.61
N ILE A 23 -3.91 -7.33 -6.50
CA ILE A 23 -2.61 -8.02 -6.47
C ILE A 23 -2.70 -9.36 -7.21
N LYS A 24 -3.73 -10.15 -6.90
CA LYS A 24 -3.99 -11.44 -7.55
C LYS A 24 -4.26 -11.26 -9.06
N ALA A 25 -5.04 -10.27 -9.43
CA ALA A 25 -5.42 -10.01 -10.84
C ALA A 25 -4.22 -9.63 -11.71
N VAL A 26 -3.21 -8.96 -11.17
CA VAL A 26 -1.96 -8.63 -11.88
C VAL A 26 -0.89 -9.73 -11.81
N GLY A 27 -1.22 -10.89 -11.23
CA GLY A 27 -0.29 -12.00 -11.06
C GLY A 27 0.78 -11.76 -9.99
N GLY A 28 0.56 -10.79 -9.10
CA GLY A 28 1.43 -10.52 -7.95
C GLY A 28 1.31 -11.59 -6.87
N GLU A 29 2.26 -11.61 -5.96
CA GLU A 29 2.31 -12.49 -4.81
C GLU A 29 2.17 -11.69 -3.52
N LEU A 30 1.08 -11.91 -2.78
CA LEU A 30 0.92 -11.36 -1.44
C LEU A 30 1.76 -12.21 -0.49
N ILE A 31 2.87 -11.65 0.01
CA ILE A 31 3.84 -12.37 0.85
C ILE A 31 3.59 -12.19 2.33
N GLY A 32 2.81 -11.18 2.72
CA GLY A 32 2.50 -10.90 4.11
C GLY A 32 1.48 -9.81 4.31
N CYS A 33 0.96 -9.75 5.52
CA CYS A 33 0.03 -8.75 5.98
C CYS A 33 0.46 -8.17 7.32
N VAL A 34 0.29 -6.85 7.45
CA VAL A 34 0.59 -6.11 8.69
C VAL A 34 -0.69 -5.46 9.20
N ASP A 35 -1.04 -5.75 10.45
CA ASP A 35 -2.11 -5.08 11.17
C ASP A 35 -1.88 -5.22 12.68
N ILE A 36 -2.35 -4.26 13.46
CA ILE A 36 -2.31 -4.33 14.94
C ILE A 36 -3.42 -5.22 15.51
N ASN A 37 -4.44 -5.52 14.71
CA ASN A 37 -5.59 -6.31 15.14
C ASN A 37 -6.14 -7.18 14.01
N PHE A 38 -5.77 -8.47 14.02
CA PHE A 38 -6.32 -9.47 13.12
C PHE A 38 -7.57 -10.08 13.72
N THR A 39 -8.73 -9.86 13.08
CA THR A 39 -9.98 -10.53 13.44
C THR A 39 -10.17 -11.80 12.61
N PRO A 40 -10.99 -12.77 13.05
CA PRO A 40 -11.30 -13.96 12.23
C PRO A 40 -11.83 -13.60 10.85
N GLU A 41 -12.63 -12.53 10.75
CA GLU A 41 -13.20 -12.04 9.49
C GLU A 41 -12.13 -11.49 8.56
N SER A 42 -11.16 -10.73 9.09
CA SER A 42 -10.04 -10.18 8.30
C SER A 42 -9.11 -11.29 7.82
N LEU A 43 -8.82 -12.26 8.66
CA LEU A 43 -7.99 -13.42 8.31
C LEU A 43 -8.64 -14.30 7.24
N ALA A 44 -9.96 -14.49 7.29
CA ALA A 44 -10.69 -15.28 6.30
C ALA A 44 -10.64 -14.70 4.87
N MET A 45 -10.28 -13.45 4.71
CA MET A 45 -10.11 -12.77 3.41
C MET A 45 -8.70 -12.92 2.82
N LEU A 46 -7.77 -13.44 3.60
CA LEU A 46 -6.36 -13.59 3.24
C LEU A 46 -6.08 -15.05 2.83
N PRO A 47 -4.99 -15.32 2.10
CA PRO A 47 -4.51 -16.67 1.87
C PRO A 47 -4.27 -17.42 3.21
N GLU A 48 -4.55 -18.73 3.25
CA GLU A 48 -4.47 -19.53 4.49
C GLU A 48 -3.07 -19.52 5.14
N ASP A 49 -2.01 -19.52 4.32
CA ASP A 49 -0.62 -19.59 4.79
C ASP A 49 0.07 -18.22 4.80
N ILE A 50 -0.69 -17.10 4.85
CA ILE A 50 -0.11 -15.78 4.82
C ILE A 50 0.64 -15.44 6.11
N THR A 51 1.86 -14.94 5.98
CA THR A 51 2.61 -14.40 7.13
C THR A 51 1.97 -13.11 7.62
N THR A 52 1.71 -13.03 8.93
CA THR A 52 1.14 -11.84 9.57
C THR A 52 2.11 -11.24 10.58
N ALA A 53 2.11 -9.92 10.72
CA ALA A 53 2.92 -9.21 11.70
C ALA A 53 2.20 -7.97 12.24
N ALA A 54 2.58 -7.50 13.42
CA ALA A 54 1.98 -6.31 14.03
C ALA A 54 2.54 -4.99 13.45
N SER A 55 3.70 -5.02 12.79
CA SER A 55 4.33 -3.85 12.16
C SER A 55 5.18 -4.25 10.96
N ILE A 56 5.51 -3.28 10.10
CA ILE A 56 6.44 -3.49 8.97
C ILE A 56 7.80 -3.94 9.48
N GLU A 57 8.29 -3.34 10.57
CA GLU A 57 9.56 -3.71 11.20
C GLU A 57 9.58 -5.16 11.68
N ALA A 58 8.51 -5.59 12.38
CA ALA A 58 8.36 -6.97 12.82
C ALA A 58 8.38 -7.94 11.63
N PHE A 59 7.64 -7.63 10.56
CA PHE A 59 7.63 -8.44 9.35
C PHE A 59 9.03 -8.53 8.72
N THR A 60 9.71 -7.42 8.53
CA THR A 60 11.01 -7.36 7.87
C THR A 60 12.16 -7.92 8.72
N SER A 61 11.98 -8.03 10.03
CA SER A 61 12.96 -8.69 10.90
C SER A 61 13.07 -10.19 10.61
N GLU A 62 11.96 -10.82 10.23
CA GLU A 62 11.87 -12.25 9.91
C GLU A 62 11.98 -12.52 8.40
N PHE A 63 11.39 -11.67 7.58
CA PHE A 63 11.40 -11.79 6.13
C PHE A 63 12.64 -11.11 5.54
N LYS A 64 13.56 -11.89 4.97
CA LYS A 64 14.89 -11.42 4.50
C LYS A 64 14.96 -11.11 3.00
N ASP A 65 13.95 -11.52 2.24
CA ASP A 65 13.90 -11.19 0.81
C ASP A 65 13.44 -9.75 0.59
N SER A 66 13.73 -9.23 -0.60
CA SER A 66 13.26 -7.90 -1.00
C SER A 66 11.75 -7.88 -1.20
N ILE A 67 11.10 -6.84 -0.73
CA ILE A 67 9.68 -6.56 -0.94
C ILE A 67 9.57 -5.59 -2.10
N ASP A 68 8.94 -6.01 -3.22
CA ASP A 68 8.81 -5.13 -4.39
C ASP A 68 7.84 -3.97 -4.11
N TYR A 69 6.72 -4.25 -3.43
CA TYR A 69 5.67 -3.26 -3.13
C TYR A 69 5.13 -3.38 -1.71
N VAL A 70 4.98 -2.23 -1.05
CA VAL A 70 4.19 -2.10 0.18
C VAL A 70 2.88 -1.38 -0.17
N VAL A 71 1.75 -2.02 0.14
CA VAL A 71 0.40 -1.47 -0.09
C VAL A 71 -0.13 -0.94 1.24
N VAL A 72 -0.37 0.37 1.33
CA VAL A 72 -0.79 1.04 2.56
C VAL A 72 -2.30 1.28 2.53
N CYS A 73 -3.02 0.58 3.41
CA CYS A 73 -4.47 0.62 3.62
C CYS A 73 -4.84 0.90 5.08
N SER A 74 -3.88 1.30 5.89
CA SER A 74 -4.06 1.66 7.30
C SER A 74 -4.96 2.89 7.48
N PRO A 75 -5.32 3.27 8.72
CA PRO A 75 -6.01 4.53 8.97
C PRO A 75 -5.20 5.74 8.48
N ASN A 76 -5.90 6.78 7.98
CA ASN A 76 -5.30 7.95 7.33
C ASN A 76 -4.15 8.60 8.09
N PHE A 77 -4.22 8.64 9.43
CA PHE A 77 -3.21 9.25 10.28
C PHE A 77 -1.90 8.44 10.38
N LEU A 78 -1.92 7.18 9.92
CA LEU A 78 -0.74 6.30 9.86
C LEU A 78 -0.12 6.20 8.47
N HIS A 79 -0.75 6.79 7.44
CA HIS A 79 -0.25 6.66 6.06
C HIS A 79 1.17 7.20 5.92
N GLU A 80 1.44 8.42 6.42
CA GLU A 80 2.78 9.04 6.35
C GLU A 80 3.87 8.14 6.96
N GLU A 81 3.60 7.59 8.13
CA GLU A 81 4.52 6.70 8.83
C GLU A 81 4.78 5.42 8.03
N HIS A 82 3.73 4.70 7.63
CA HIS A 82 3.85 3.44 6.92
C HIS A 82 4.47 3.60 5.52
N ILE A 83 4.17 4.71 4.82
CA ILE A 83 4.80 5.07 3.56
C ILE A 83 6.31 5.26 3.76
N THR A 84 6.69 6.05 4.76
CA THR A 84 8.10 6.32 5.09
C THR A 84 8.85 5.03 5.44
N GLN A 85 8.24 4.16 6.25
CA GLN A 85 8.83 2.85 6.59
C GLN A 85 9.02 1.98 5.35
N GLY A 86 8.01 1.89 4.47
CA GLY A 86 8.11 1.11 3.24
C GLY A 86 9.16 1.67 2.25
N LEU A 87 9.28 2.99 2.13
CA LEU A 87 10.32 3.63 1.34
C LEU A 87 11.72 3.38 1.92
N SER A 88 11.88 3.36 3.25
CA SER A 88 13.16 3.14 3.91
C SER A 88 13.77 1.76 3.63
N ILE A 89 12.95 0.76 3.39
CA ILE A 89 13.37 -0.59 2.99
C ILE A 89 13.55 -0.75 1.47
N GLY A 90 13.38 0.35 0.71
CA GLY A 90 13.58 0.39 -0.73
C GLY A 90 12.43 -0.16 -1.56
N SER A 91 11.25 -0.39 -0.97
CA SER A 91 10.05 -0.86 -1.66
C SER A 91 9.34 0.28 -2.39
N ASN A 92 8.66 -0.05 -3.50
CA ASN A 92 7.65 0.84 -4.06
C ASN A 92 6.41 0.86 -3.17
N ILE A 93 5.76 2.01 -3.07
CA ILE A 93 4.58 2.19 -2.23
C ILE A 93 3.35 2.40 -3.11
N ILE A 94 2.28 1.69 -2.79
CA ILE A 94 0.93 1.95 -3.30
C ILE A 94 0.09 2.34 -2.09
N SER A 95 -0.26 3.61 -1.96
CA SER A 95 -0.99 4.10 -0.78
C SER A 95 -2.40 4.54 -1.13
N GLU A 96 -3.34 4.21 -0.24
CA GLU A 96 -4.64 4.85 -0.21
C GLU A 96 -4.48 6.34 0.12
N LYS A 97 -5.49 7.10 -0.28
CA LYS A 97 -5.58 8.55 -0.02
C LYS A 97 -6.20 8.81 1.37
N PRO A 98 -5.86 9.93 2.01
CA PRO A 98 -4.79 10.87 1.71
C PRO A 98 -3.42 10.31 2.13
N ILE A 99 -2.36 10.63 1.40
CA ILE A 99 -1.00 10.14 1.77
C ILE A 99 -0.41 10.86 2.98
N ALA A 100 -0.88 12.07 3.27
CA ALA A 100 -0.56 12.86 4.45
C ALA A 100 -1.74 13.75 4.81
N LEU A 101 -1.78 14.27 6.05
CA LEU A 101 -2.86 15.11 6.56
C LEU A 101 -2.55 16.62 6.50
N ASN A 102 -1.32 17.00 6.21
CA ASN A 102 -0.86 18.39 6.14
C ASN A 102 0.33 18.52 5.17
N SER A 103 0.74 19.77 4.91
CA SER A 103 1.84 20.08 3.99
C SER A 103 3.20 19.59 4.49
N GLU A 104 3.44 19.63 5.79
CA GLU A 104 4.68 19.12 6.39
C GLU A 104 4.86 17.61 6.11
N GLY A 105 3.78 16.84 6.25
CA GLY A 105 3.77 15.42 5.89
C GLY A 105 4.09 15.18 4.41
N ILE A 106 3.56 16.02 3.51
CA ILE A 106 3.90 15.94 2.07
C ILE A 106 5.40 16.19 1.84
N GLU A 107 5.98 17.21 2.49
CA GLU A 107 7.42 17.51 2.36
C GLU A 107 8.28 16.35 2.87
N LYS A 108 7.91 15.73 3.99
CA LYS A 108 8.58 14.53 4.52
C LYS A 108 8.50 13.37 3.53
N LEU A 109 7.35 13.12 2.92
CA LEU A 109 7.18 12.04 1.95
C LEU A 109 8.00 12.29 0.68
N ILE A 110 8.04 13.53 0.17
CA ILE A 110 8.90 13.90 -0.97
C ILE A 110 10.38 13.63 -0.62
N SER A 111 10.81 14.04 0.57
CA SER A 111 12.17 13.78 1.02
C SER A 111 12.46 12.28 1.15
N ALA A 112 11.55 11.50 1.74
CA ALA A 112 11.70 10.07 1.90
C ALA A 112 11.79 9.35 0.54
N GLU A 113 10.95 9.71 -0.44
CA GLU A 113 10.99 9.15 -1.79
C GLU A 113 12.30 9.47 -2.50
N ASN A 114 12.79 10.70 -2.41
CA ASN A 114 14.06 11.12 -3.03
C ASN A 114 15.29 10.37 -2.48
N HIS A 115 15.21 9.84 -1.25
CA HIS A 115 16.28 9.05 -0.62
C HIS A 115 16.05 7.54 -0.74
N SER A 116 14.95 7.11 -1.32
CA SER A 116 14.59 5.70 -1.51
C SER A 116 14.98 5.20 -2.90
N LYS A 117 15.06 3.87 -3.04
CA LYS A 117 15.06 3.19 -4.35
C LYS A 117 13.65 2.95 -4.88
N GLY A 118 12.65 3.01 -4.01
CA GLY A 118 11.25 2.86 -4.34
C GLY A 118 10.60 4.19 -4.71
N SER A 119 9.41 4.12 -5.29
CA SER A 119 8.57 5.26 -5.66
C SER A 119 7.21 5.19 -4.97
N LEU A 120 6.58 6.34 -4.75
CA LEU A 120 5.27 6.47 -4.12
C LEU A 120 4.17 6.65 -5.16
N PHE A 121 3.19 5.77 -5.15
CA PHE A 121 1.98 5.80 -5.97
C PHE A 121 0.75 5.99 -5.10
N THR A 122 -0.04 7.03 -5.37
CA THR A 122 -1.28 7.32 -4.65
C THR A 122 -2.48 6.79 -5.42
N ILE A 123 -3.39 6.10 -4.73
CA ILE A 123 -4.66 5.65 -5.31
C ILE A 123 -5.61 6.83 -5.44
N LEU A 124 -5.83 7.27 -6.68
CA LEU A 124 -6.79 8.31 -7.06
C LEU A 124 -7.85 7.71 -7.99
N GLN A 125 -8.65 6.80 -7.47
CA GLN A 125 -9.57 5.95 -8.23
C GLN A 125 -10.53 6.72 -9.14
N LEU A 126 -10.95 7.91 -8.75
CA LEU A 126 -11.85 8.73 -9.55
C LEU A 126 -11.26 9.19 -10.89
N ARG A 127 -9.91 9.30 -10.99
CA ARG A 127 -9.25 9.65 -12.26
C ARG A 127 -9.52 8.65 -13.38
N LEU A 128 -9.84 7.40 -13.04
CA LEU A 128 -10.13 6.33 -14.00
C LEU A 128 -11.63 6.18 -14.27
N HIS A 129 -12.49 6.91 -13.57
CA HIS A 129 -13.93 6.81 -13.74
C HIS A 129 -14.35 7.40 -15.11
N PRO A 130 -15.16 6.70 -15.92
CA PRO A 130 -15.53 7.16 -17.26
C PRO A 130 -16.08 8.58 -17.30
N VAL A 131 -17.01 8.91 -16.39
CA VAL A 131 -17.60 10.26 -16.29
C VAL A 131 -16.55 11.33 -15.96
N MET A 132 -15.56 11.02 -15.11
CA MET A 132 -14.49 11.98 -14.81
C MET A 132 -13.57 12.22 -16.01
N ARG A 133 -13.34 11.22 -16.84
CA ARG A 133 -12.60 11.37 -18.10
C ARG A 133 -13.37 12.19 -19.10
N GLU A 134 -14.69 12.01 -19.20
CA GLU A 134 -15.59 12.82 -20.05
C GLU A 134 -15.58 14.29 -19.60
N ILE A 135 -15.76 14.56 -18.30
CA ILE A 135 -15.68 15.92 -17.75
C ILE A 135 -14.32 16.54 -18.05
N GLN A 136 -13.22 15.79 -17.86
CA GLN A 136 -11.88 16.29 -18.15
C GLN A 136 -11.72 16.68 -19.62
N SER A 137 -12.24 15.89 -20.57
CA SER A 137 -12.19 16.24 -22.00
C SER A 137 -12.95 17.53 -22.30
N LEU A 138 -14.13 17.73 -21.71
CA LEU A 138 -14.97 18.92 -21.90
C LEU A 138 -14.34 20.22 -21.32
N VAL A 139 -13.53 20.09 -20.26
CA VAL A 139 -12.89 21.26 -19.61
C VAL A 139 -11.53 21.60 -20.26
N SER A 140 -10.95 20.66 -21.03
CA SER A 140 -9.66 20.85 -21.70
C SER A 140 -9.75 21.43 -23.09
N GLU A 141 -10.99 21.68 -23.59
CA GLU A 141 -11.32 22.43 -24.82
C GLU A 141 -11.46 23.94 -24.50
#